data_8208969de37a371cf9ec89b2ef287240
#
_entry.id   8208969de37a371cf9ec89b2ef287240
#
_cell.length_a   1.000
_cell.length_b   1.000
_cell.length_c   1.000
_cell.angle_alpha   90.00
_cell.angle_beta   90.00
_cell.angle_gamma   90.00
#
_symmetry.space_group_name_H-M   'P 1'
#
loop_
_entity.id
_entity.type
_entity.pdbx_description
1 polymer ?
#
loop_
_entity_poly.entity_id
_entity_poly.type
_entity_poly.pdbx_seq_one_letter_code
_entity_poly.pdbx_strand_id
1 'polypeptide(L)'
;ILLLGLLPVGEEAGTESRAAVAETNQLLASLGERKGVVYADIGAAFLEQDGSISSEIMPDFLHPSEKGYAVFAEQLKPLLAEILD
;
A
#
# COMPACT_ATOMS: atom_id res chain seq x y z
N ILE A 1 1.39 3.25 -17.11
CA ILE A 1 0.64 3.68 -15.91
C ILE A 1 1.00 2.79 -14.73
N LEU A 2 1.43 3.40 -13.64
CA LEU A 2 1.64 2.69 -12.39
C LEU A 2 0.39 2.85 -11.53
N LEU A 3 -0.28 1.75 -11.25
CA LEU A 3 -1.48 1.73 -10.41
C LEU A 3 -1.11 1.11 -9.06
N LEU A 4 -1.23 1.91 -8.01
CA LEU A 4 -0.93 1.42 -6.66
C LEU A 4 -2.19 0.91 -5.99
N GLY A 5 -2.07 -0.19 -5.26
CA GLY A 5 -3.13 -0.64 -4.38
C GLY A 5 -3.34 0.34 -3.24
N LEU A 6 -4.50 0.29 -2.63
CA LEU A 6 -4.79 1.09 -1.44
C LEU A 6 -3.89 0.65 -0.30
N LEU A 7 -3.42 1.61 0.50
CA LEU A 7 -2.67 1.30 1.71
C LEU A 7 -3.61 0.69 2.76
N PRO A 8 -3.09 -0.20 3.61
CA PRO A 8 -3.91 -0.73 4.70
C PRO A 8 -4.26 0.39 5.68
N VAL A 9 -5.42 0.26 6.32
CA VAL A 9 -5.90 1.22 7.31
C VAL A 9 -6.34 0.49 8.56
N GLY A 10 -6.41 1.21 9.68
CA GLY A 10 -6.78 0.61 10.96
C GLY A 10 -5.57 0.03 11.70
N GLU A 11 -5.61 0.11 13.01
CA GLU A 11 -4.47 -0.32 13.84
C GLU A 11 -4.17 -1.79 13.72
N GLU A 12 -5.19 -2.64 13.75
CA GLU A 12 -5.03 -4.08 13.85
C GLU A 12 -5.43 -4.83 12.60
N ALA A 13 -4.76 -5.96 12.36
CA ALA A 13 -5.15 -6.90 11.32
C ALA A 13 -6.49 -7.54 11.66
N GLY A 14 -7.17 -8.09 10.65
CA GLY A 14 -8.41 -8.85 10.86
C GLY A 14 -9.67 -8.02 11.02
N THR A 15 -9.59 -6.71 10.82
CA THR A 15 -10.76 -5.84 10.87
C THR A 15 -11.49 -5.82 9.53
N GLU A 16 -12.75 -5.33 9.55
CA GLU A 16 -13.52 -5.16 8.33
C GLU A 16 -12.83 -4.19 7.37
N SER A 17 -12.21 -3.14 7.89
CA SER A 17 -11.49 -2.18 7.05
C SER A 17 -10.33 -2.82 6.32
N ARG A 18 -9.59 -3.71 7.00
CA ARG A 18 -8.48 -4.44 6.36
C ARG A 18 -9.01 -5.37 5.27
N ALA A 19 -10.11 -6.06 5.55
CA ALA A 19 -10.72 -6.95 4.57
C ALA A 19 -11.22 -6.17 3.36
N ALA A 20 -11.84 -5.01 3.58
CA ALA A 20 -12.35 -4.18 2.49
C ALA A 20 -11.21 -3.67 1.60
N VAL A 21 -10.10 -3.25 2.20
CA VAL A 21 -8.92 -2.81 1.42
C VAL A 21 -8.36 -3.98 0.60
N ALA A 22 -8.23 -5.15 1.20
CA ALA A 22 -7.71 -6.33 0.50
C ALA A 22 -8.60 -6.72 -0.68
N GLU A 23 -9.91 -6.70 -0.49
CA GLU A 23 -10.87 -7.03 -1.55
C GLU A 23 -10.80 -5.99 -2.68
N THR A 24 -10.74 -4.71 -2.32
CA THR A 24 -10.60 -3.65 -3.30
C THR A 24 -9.31 -3.81 -4.09
N ASN A 25 -8.21 -4.14 -3.42
CA ASN A 25 -6.93 -4.33 -4.08
C ASN A 25 -6.94 -5.52 -5.03
N GLN A 26 -7.71 -6.57 -4.75
CA GLN A 26 -7.87 -7.67 -5.69
C GLN A 26 -8.52 -7.19 -6.99
N LEU A 27 -9.52 -6.33 -6.87
CA LEU A 27 -10.18 -5.76 -8.05
C LEU A 27 -9.23 -4.84 -8.82
N LEU A 28 -8.45 -4.02 -8.10
CA LEU A 28 -7.48 -3.14 -8.74
C LEU A 28 -6.37 -3.93 -9.43
N ALA A 29 -5.95 -5.03 -8.83
CA ALA A 29 -4.89 -5.87 -9.41
C ALA A 29 -5.27 -6.41 -10.78
N SER A 30 -6.55 -6.68 -11.00
CA SER A 30 -7.02 -7.18 -12.30
C SER A 30 -6.79 -6.15 -13.41
N LEU A 31 -6.76 -4.86 -13.08
CA LEU A 31 -6.46 -3.81 -14.05
C LEU A 31 -5.00 -3.83 -14.49
N GLY A 32 -4.12 -4.43 -13.69
CA GLY A 32 -2.71 -4.58 -14.04
C GLY A 32 -2.46 -5.55 -15.18
N GLU A 33 -3.48 -6.30 -15.59
CA GLU A 33 -3.39 -7.18 -16.75
C GLU A 33 -3.55 -6.43 -18.05
N ARG A 34 -4.01 -5.19 -18.00
CA ARG A 34 -4.19 -4.38 -19.19
C ARG A 34 -2.84 -3.88 -19.70
N LYS A 35 -2.73 -3.78 -21.03
CA LYS A 35 -1.51 -3.28 -21.66
C LYS A 35 -1.23 -1.86 -21.20
N GLY A 36 0.00 -1.61 -20.79
CA GLY A 36 0.43 -0.29 -20.35
C GLY A 36 0.12 0.02 -18.89
N VAL A 37 -0.44 -0.93 -18.14
CA VAL A 37 -0.75 -0.76 -16.72
C VAL A 37 0.08 -1.74 -15.91
N VAL A 38 0.76 -1.23 -14.88
CA VAL A 38 1.49 -2.05 -13.91
C VAL A 38 0.84 -1.83 -12.56
N TYR A 39 0.34 -2.88 -11.95
CA TYR A 39 -0.21 -2.82 -10.60
C TYR A 39 0.86 -3.20 -9.59
N ALA A 40 0.93 -2.47 -8.48
CA ALA A 40 1.82 -2.80 -7.38
C ALA A 40 1.13 -2.52 -6.06
N ASP A 41 1.30 -3.43 -5.11
CA ASP A 41 0.80 -3.29 -3.75
C ASP A 41 1.99 -3.11 -2.81
N ILE A 42 2.13 -1.93 -2.25
CA ILE A 42 3.23 -1.62 -1.34
C ILE A 42 2.76 -1.62 0.12
N GLY A 43 1.55 -2.08 0.38
CA GLY A 43 0.95 -2.00 1.71
C GLY A 43 1.68 -2.78 2.78
N ALA A 44 2.30 -3.92 2.42
CA ALA A 44 3.00 -4.74 3.40
C ALA A 44 4.13 -4.01 4.11
N ALA A 45 4.73 -3.01 3.46
CA ALA A 45 5.81 -2.23 4.05
C ALA A 45 5.33 -1.36 5.23
N PHE A 46 4.02 -1.16 5.36
CA PHE A 46 3.42 -0.35 6.42
C PHE A 46 3.01 -1.19 7.63
N LEU A 47 3.18 -2.50 7.55
CA LEU A 47 2.72 -3.42 8.59
C LEU A 47 3.87 -3.90 9.47
N GLU A 48 3.58 -4.04 10.77
CA GLU A 48 4.47 -4.73 11.69
C GLU A 48 4.34 -6.24 11.48
N GLN A 49 5.18 -7.02 12.17
CA GLN A 49 5.18 -8.47 12.05
C GLN A 49 3.82 -9.10 12.33
N ASP A 50 3.06 -8.52 13.26
CA ASP A 50 1.75 -9.04 13.63
C ASP A 50 0.61 -8.50 12.74
N GLY A 51 0.96 -7.72 11.73
CA GLY A 51 0.00 -7.12 10.82
C GLY A 51 -0.59 -5.80 11.29
N SER A 52 -0.19 -5.32 12.47
CA SER A 52 -0.65 -4.02 12.95
C SER A 52 0.08 -2.88 12.26
N ILE A 53 -0.45 -1.67 12.40
CA ILE A 53 0.18 -0.45 11.90
C ILE A 53 0.63 0.38 13.10
N SER A 54 1.91 0.78 13.10
CA SER A 54 2.46 1.63 14.15
C SER A 54 1.90 3.05 14.04
N SER A 55 1.61 3.67 15.19
CA SER A 55 1.20 5.07 15.23
C SER A 55 2.29 6.02 14.76
N GLU A 56 3.54 5.56 14.71
CA GLU A 56 4.63 6.36 14.14
C GLU A 56 4.52 6.47 12.63
N ILE A 57 3.95 5.45 11.99
CA ILE A 57 3.77 5.39 10.53
C ILE A 57 2.45 6.04 10.12
N MET A 58 1.38 5.75 10.87
CA MET A 58 0.05 6.34 10.64
C MET A 58 -0.56 6.73 11.99
N PRO A 59 -0.41 8.00 12.39
CA PRO A 59 -0.89 8.42 13.72
C PRO A 59 -2.38 8.21 13.95
N ASP A 60 -3.18 8.34 12.91
CA ASP A 60 -4.63 8.11 12.96
C ASP A 60 -5.01 6.78 12.28
N PHE A 61 -4.03 5.96 11.97
CA PHE A 61 -4.22 4.67 11.29
C PHE A 61 -4.93 4.80 9.95
N LEU A 62 -4.79 5.95 9.31
CA LEU A 62 -5.37 6.24 8.00
C LEU A 62 -4.39 7.03 7.13
N HIS A 63 -3.84 8.12 7.64
CA HIS A 63 -2.94 8.99 6.89
C HIS A 63 -1.49 8.75 7.32
N PRO A 64 -0.56 8.55 6.37
CA PRO A 64 0.85 8.40 6.73
C PRO A 64 1.40 9.67 7.39
N SER A 65 2.25 9.47 8.39
CA SER A 65 3.06 10.54 8.97
C SER A 65 4.22 10.85 8.02
N GLU A 66 5.07 11.79 8.42
CA GLU A 66 6.31 12.05 7.70
C GLU A 66 7.14 10.77 7.56
N LYS A 67 7.22 9.97 8.63
CA LYS A 67 7.92 8.69 8.62
C LYS A 67 7.23 7.70 7.69
N GLY A 68 5.90 7.68 7.69
CA GLY A 68 5.10 6.85 6.79
C GLY A 68 5.33 7.23 5.33
N TYR A 69 5.40 8.50 5.01
CA TYR A 69 5.70 8.95 3.66
C TYR A 69 7.12 8.59 3.24
N ALA A 70 8.07 8.52 4.18
CA ALA A 70 9.42 8.05 3.86
C ALA A 70 9.38 6.57 3.45
N VAL A 71 8.60 5.75 4.13
CA VAL A 71 8.39 4.35 3.75
C VAL A 71 7.78 4.27 2.36
N PHE A 72 6.76 5.09 2.11
CA PHE A 72 6.10 5.16 0.81
C PHE A 72 7.10 5.47 -0.30
N ALA A 73 7.94 6.48 -0.11
CA ALA A 73 8.94 6.87 -1.10
C ALA A 73 9.94 5.77 -1.37
N GLU A 74 10.38 5.07 -0.33
CA GLU A 74 11.32 3.95 -0.49
C GLU A 74 10.73 2.82 -1.31
N GLN A 75 9.44 2.56 -1.17
CA GLN A 75 8.78 1.52 -1.95
C GLN A 75 8.56 1.95 -3.40
N LEU A 76 8.34 3.24 -3.64
CA LEU A 76 8.10 3.75 -4.99
C LEU A 76 9.36 3.80 -5.85
N LYS A 77 10.51 4.10 -5.26
CA LYS A 77 11.75 4.29 -6.03
C LYS A 77 12.05 3.19 -7.03
N PRO A 78 12.10 1.90 -6.63
CA PRO A 78 12.42 0.85 -7.59
C PRO A 78 11.32 0.67 -8.64
N LEU A 79 10.06 0.91 -8.27
CA LEU A 79 8.96 0.78 -9.21
C LEU A 79 9.02 1.86 -10.29
N LEU A 80 9.33 3.10 -9.91
CA LEU A 80 9.45 4.19 -10.86
C LEU A 80 10.68 4.02 -11.74
N ALA A 81 11.79 3.56 -11.18
CA ALA A 81 13.00 3.29 -11.98
C ALA A 81 12.72 2.26 -13.06
N GLU A 82 11.99 1.20 -12.72
CA GLU A 82 11.64 0.14 -13.64
C GLU A 82 10.75 0.64 -14.78
N ILE A 83 9.79 1.49 -14.47
CA ILE A 83 8.84 2.01 -15.44
C ILE A 83 9.47 3.06 -16.36
N LEU A 84 10.34 3.90 -15.79
CA LEU A 84 10.97 5.01 -16.54
C LEU A 84 12.18 4.58 -17.36
N ASP A 85 12.68 3.38 -17.12
CA ASP A 85 13.72 2.80 -17.96
C ASP A 85 13.10 2.23 -19.23
#